data_b0ec125a4f5799cba38fabc52cc364da
#
_entry.id   b0ec125a4f5799cba38fabc52cc364da
#
_cell.length_a   1.000
_cell.length_b   1.000
_cell.length_c   1.000
_cell.angle_alpha   90.00
_cell.angle_beta   90.00
_cell.angle_gamma   90.00
#
_symmetry.space_group_name_H-M   'P 1'
#
loop_
_entity.id
_entity.type
_entity.pdbx_description
1 polymer ?
#
loop_
_entity_poly.entity_id
_entity_poly.type
_entity_poly.pdbx_seq_one_letter_code
_entity_poly.pdbx_strand_id
1 'polypeptide(L)'
;MHRRRLNAAFGLEWRRAPAHTAIRYILQGLDPAAVEAAFRRHAALLQAAHAIPGQGSIALDGKTLRGSFDRFHDRAAAQVLSAFATDTALVLAHVDIAEKSNEIPAAQALLAELGVAPGAVVTLDALHCQKNILTSQRSPASP
;
A
#
# COMPACT_ATOMS: atom_id res chain seq x y z
N MET A 1 28.72 -7.63 2.13
CA MET A 1 28.69 -6.38 2.92
C MET A 1 27.42 -6.26 3.79
N HIS A 2 26.23 -6.60 3.30
CA HIS A 2 24.96 -6.41 4.03
C HIS A 2 24.74 -7.34 5.23
N ARG A 3 25.27 -8.58 5.22
CA ARG A 3 25.09 -9.55 6.31
C ARG A 3 25.53 -9.02 7.69
N ARG A 4 26.72 -8.38 7.79
CA ARG A 4 27.20 -7.82 9.07
C ARG A 4 26.28 -6.74 9.59
N ARG A 5 25.74 -5.90 8.70
CA ARG A 5 24.79 -4.83 9.07
C ARG A 5 23.46 -5.41 9.54
N LEU A 6 22.95 -6.45 8.87
CA LEU A 6 21.74 -7.15 9.29
C LEU A 6 21.93 -7.84 10.63
N ASN A 7 23.06 -8.55 10.84
CA ASN A 7 23.35 -9.15 12.12
C ASN A 7 23.39 -8.11 13.25
N ALA A 8 24.04 -6.99 13.02
CA ALA A 8 24.11 -5.92 14.03
C ALA A 8 22.74 -5.26 14.29
N ALA A 9 21.97 -5.00 13.23
CA ALA A 9 20.68 -4.31 13.34
C ALA A 9 19.58 -5.17 14.00
N PHE A 10 19.65 -6.49 13.81
CA PHE A 10 18.59 -7.42 14.25
C PHE A 10 19.07 -8.45 15.30
N GLY A 11 20.28 -8.27 15.85
CA GLY A 11 20.84 -9.21 16.83
C GLY A 11 21.02 -10.63 16.28
N LEU A 12 21.35 -10.79 15.00
CA LEU A 12 21.47 -12.08 14.32
C LEU A 12 22.93 -12.56 14.31
N GLU A 13 23.10 -13.89 14.27
CA GLU A 13 24.43 -14.51 14.15
C GLU A 13 24.59 -15.30 12.83
N TRP A 14 24.05 -14.80 11.76
CA TRP A 14 24.13 -15.47 10.46
C TRP A 14 25.58 -15.56 9.96
N ARG A 15 26.06 -16.78 9.78
CA ARG A 15 27.37 -17.04 9.17
C ARG A 15 27.35 -16.87 7.65
N ARG A 16 26.20 -17.12 7.00
CA ARG A 16 25.97 -16.95 5.55
C ARG A 16 24.66 -16.20 5.35
N ALA A 17 24.57 -15.43 4.25
CA ALA A 17 23.29 -14.90 3.81
C ALA A 17 22.37 -16.05 3.39
N PRO A 18 21.07 -16.00 3.68
CA PRO A 18 20.12 -16.99 3.19
C PRO A 18 20.11 -17.01 1.66
N ALA A 19 19.98 -18.20 1.06
CA ALA A 19 19.81 -18.36 -0.36
C ALA A 19 18.46 -17.75 -0.79
N HIS A 20 18.35 -17.35 -2.06
CA HIS A 20 17.11 -16.75 -2.58
C HIS A 20 15.91 -17.71 -2.43
N THR A 21 16.12 -19.00 -2.57
CA THR A 21 15.11 -20.05 -2.36
C THR A 21 14.61 -20.07 -0.90
N ALA A 22 15.51 -19.96 0.07
CA ALA A 22 15.13 -19.88 1.48
C ALA A 22 14.30 -18.62 1.77
N ILE A 23 14.68 -17.45 1.21
CA ILE A 23 13.90 -16.22 1.32
C ILE A 23 12.51 -16.41 0.70
N ARG A 24 12.44 -17.04 -0.49
CA ARG A 24 11.17 -17.32 -1.15
C ARG A 24 10.25 -18.16 -0.28
N TYR A 25 10.75 -19.26 0.30
CA TYR A 25 9.96 -20.14 1.19
C TYR A 25 9.48 -19.39 2.43
N ILE A 26 10.33 -18.56 3.04
CA ILE A 26 9.93 -17.75 4.19
C ILE A 26 8.78 -16.81 3.80
N LEU A 27 8.92 -16.07 2.69
CA LEU A 27 7.89 -15.13 2.22
C LEU A 27 6.58 -15.84 1.86
N GLN A 28 6.65 -17.03 1.26
CA GLN A 28 5.46 -17.82 0.94
C GLN A 28 4.73 -18.38 2.16
N GLY A 29 5.44 -18.53 3.29
CA GLY A 29 4.85 -18.98 4.56
C GLY A 29 4.28 -17.87 5.44
N LEU A 30 4.45 -16.60 5.04
CA LEU A 30 3.87 -15.50 5.79
C LEU A 30 2.39 -15.31 5.46
N ASP A 31 1.60 -14.96 6.48
CA ASP A 31 0.22 -14.52 6.27
C ASP A 31 0.22 -13.11 5.63
N PRO A 32 -0.32 -12.96 4.40
CA PRO A 32 -0.32 -11.68 3.71
C PRO A 32 -1.03 -10.57 4.48
N ALA A 33 -2.14 -10.90 5.16
CA ALA A 33 -2.91 -9.92 5.93
C ALA A 33 -2.12 -9.40 7.13
N ALA A 34 -1.39 -10.29 7.82
CA ALA A 34 -0.53 -9.90 8.94
C ALA A 34 0.65 -9.03 8.48
N VAL A 35 1.24 -9.33 7.32
CA VAL A 35 2.32 -8.53 6.71
C VAL A 35 1.81 -7.14 6.36
N GLU A 36 0.65 -7.06 5.68
CA GLU A 36 0.04 -5.77 5.30
C GLU A 36 -0.29 -4.93 6.55
N ALA A 37 -0.88 -5.54 7.57
CA ALA A 37 -1.17 -4.85 8.82
C ALA A 37 0.08 -4.32 9.52
N ALA A 38 1.17 -5.08 9.51
CA ALA A 38 2.46 -4.64 10.05
C ALA A 38 3.06 -3.49 9.24
N PHE A 39 2.99 -3.59 7.92
CA PHE A 39 3.41 -2.55 6.99
C PHE A 39 2.66 -1.24 7.22
N ARG A 40 1.33 -1.28 7.27
CA ARG A 40 0.49 -0.09 7.51
C ARG A 40 0.80 0.60 8.85
N ARG A 41 0.98 -0.17 9.93
CA ARG A 41 1.39 0.39 11.22
C ARG A 41 2.74 1.10 11.13
N HIS A 42 3.69 0.50 10.44
CA HIS A 42 5.02 1.11 10.27
C HIS A 42 4.95 2.40 9.42
N ALA A 43 4.22 2.35 8.29
CA ALA A 43 4.01 3.52 7.44
C ALA A 43 3.32 4.66 8.19
N ALA A 44 2.31 4.37 9.02
CA ALA A 44 1.61 5.36 9.84
C ALA A 44 2.55 6.04 10.86
N LEU A 45 3.45 5.28 11.50
CA LEU A 45 4.45 5.84 12.41
C LEU A 45 5.43 6.77 11.68
N LEU A 46 5.90 6.38 10.50
CA LEU A 46 6.79 7.21 9.69
C LEU A 46 6.08 8.46 9.18
N GLN A 47 4.83 8.32 8.72
CA GLN A 47 4.02 9.45 8.27
C GLN A 47 3.81 10.45 9.41
N ALA A 48 3.43 9.99 10.60
CA ALA A 48 3.23 10.86 11.77
C ALA A 48 4.51 11.62 12.17
N ALA A 49 5.69 11.00 11.96
CA ALA A 49 6.99 11.63 12.29
C ALA A 49 7.45 12.66 11.24
N HIS A 50 6.99 12.60 10.01
CA HIS A 50 7.53 13.39 8.89
C HIS A 50 6.50 14.26 8.17
N ALA A 51 5.19 14.02 8.37
CA ALA A 51 4.13 14.78 7.70
C ALA A 51 4.12 16.25 8.13
N ILE A 52 3.94 17.11 7.16
CA ILE A 52 3.75 18.55 7.39
C ILE A 52 2.24 18.80 7.48
N PRO A 53 1.73 19.32 8.60
CA PRO A 53 0.31 19.61 8.75
C PRO A 53 -0.22 20.51 7.63
N GLY A 54 -1.32 20.10 7.00
CA GLY A 54 -1.99 20.87 5.94
C GLY A 54 -1.39 20.77 4.54
N GLN A 55 -0.32 19.99 4.34
CA GLN A 55 0.35 19.82 3.03
C GLN A 55 0.26 18.38 2.48
N GLY A 56 -0.52 17.50 3.10
CA GLY A 56 -0.60 16.11 2.66
C GLY A 56 -1.22 15.96 1.28
N SER A 57 -0.51 15.28 0.37
CA SER A 57 -1.09 14.80 -0.88
C SER A 57 -0.89 13.30 -1.02
N ILE A 58 -1.95 12.62 -1.49
CA ILE A 58 -1.98 11.17 -1.66
C ILE A 58 -2.19 10.86 -3.14
N ALA A 59 -1.28 10.09 -3.72
CA ALA A 59 -1.44 9.53 -5.05
C ALA A 59 -1.95 8.09 -4.94
N LEU A 60 -3.02 7.77 -5.66
CA LEU A 60 -3.51 6.41 -5.83
C LEU A 60 -3.06 5.88 -7.19
N ASP A 61 -2.41 4.71 -7.19
CA ASP A 61 -1.91 4.05 -8.39
C ASP A 61 -2.31 2.58 -8.39
N GLY A 62 -3.05 2.18 -9.43
CA GLY A 62 -3.46 0.80 -9.67
C GLY A 62 -2.47 0.09 -10.58
N LYS A 63 -1.94 -1.06 -10.14
CA LYS A 63 -0.99 -1.84 -10.94
C LYS A 63 -1.42 -3.29 -11.08
N THR A 64 -1.35 -3.79 -12.32
CA THR A 64 -1.43 -5.23 -12.59
C THR A 64 -0.06 -5.86 -12.37
N LEU A 65 0.05 -6.80 -11.46
CA LEU A 65 1.29 -7.52 -11.18
C LEU A 65 1.58 -8.51 -12.31
N ARG A 66 2.49 -8.12 -13.22
CA ARG A 66 2.93 -9.00 -14.29
C ARG A 66 3.61 -10.24 -13.71
N GLY A 67 3.21 -11.44 -14.16
CA GLY A 67 3.74 -12.71 -13.66
C GLY A 67 2.98 -13.33 -12.50
N SER A 68 1.95 -12.68 -11.96
CA SER A 68 1.01 -13.29 -11.00
C SER A 68 -0.09 -14.12 -11.70
N PHE A 69 -0.12 -14.11 -13.04
CA PHE A 69 -1.02 -14.93 -13.83
C PHE A 69 -0.66 -16.42 -13.67
N ASP A 70 -1.58 -17.20 -13.19
CA ASP A 70 -1.41 -18.66 -13.06
C ASP A 70 -2.27 -19.38 -14.11
N ARG A 71 -1.61 -19.82 -15.19
CA ARG A 71 -2.25 -20.55 -16.29
C ARG A 71 -2.81 -21.91 -15.86
N PHE A 72 -2.26 -22.53 -14.81
CA PHE A 72 -2.70 -23.83 -14.35
C PHE A 72 -4.01 -23.76 -13.55
N HIS A 73 -4.26 -22.64 -12.88
CA HIS A 73 -5.46 -22.45 -12.06
C HIS A 73 -6.40 -21.38 -12.62
N ASP A 74 -6.20 -20.97 -13.88
CA ASP A 74 -6.99 -19.94 -14.58
C ASP A 74 -7.18 -18.66 -13.74
N ARG A 75 -6.13 -18.28 -12.98
CA ARG A 75 -6.15 -17.07 -12.17
C ARG A 75 -5.67 -15.87 -12.98
N ALA A 76 -6.52 -14.86 -13.05
CA ALA A 76 -6.14 -13.55 -13.60
C ALA A 76 -4.95 -12.95 -12.84
N ALA A 77 -4.17 -12.10 -13.52
CA ALA A 77 -3.08 -11.37 -12.86
C ALA A 77 -3.64 -10.51 -11.72
N ALA A 78 -2.98 -10.59 -10.56
CA ALA A 78 -3.36 -9.80 -9.40
C ALA A 78 -3.25 -8.30 -9.71
N GLN A 79 -4.26 -7.55 -9.29
CA GLN A 79 -4.28 -6.10 -9.38
C GLN A 79 -4.18 -5.53 -7.97
N VAL A 80 -3.32 -4.53 -7.80
CA VAL A 80 -3.06 -3.89 -6.51
C VAL A 80 -3.25 -2.39 -6.66
N LEU A 81 -4.05 -1.80 -5.79
CA LEU A 81 -4.14 -0.36 -5.62
C LEU A 81 -3.23 0.06 -4.47
N SER A 82 -2.36 1.03 -4.72
CA SER A 82 -1.44 1.55 -3.72
C SER A 82 -1.76 3.01 -3.41
N ALA A 83 -1.71 3.38 -2.14
CA ALA A 83 -1.77 4.77 -1.69
C ALA A 83 -0.36 5.26 -1.34
N PHE A 84 0.06 6.33 -1.97
CA PHE A 84 1.39 6.92 -1.82
C PHE A 84 1.30 8.36 -1.32
N ALA A 85 1.89 8.65 -0.17
CA ALA A 85 2.05 10.01 0.32
C ALA A 85 3.21 10.69 -0.41
N THR A 86 2.91 11.73 -1.19
CA THR A 86 3.91 12.36 -2.07
C THR A 86 4.85 13.29 -1.32
N ASP A 87 4.40 13.86 -0.22
CA ASP A 87 5.17 14.74 0.67
C ASP A 87 6.26 14.00 1.45
N THR A 88 5.95 12.79 1.93
CA THR A 88 6.89 11.97 2.70
C THR A 88 7.55 10.85 1.90
N ALA A 89 7.15 10.68 0.62
CA ALA A 89 7.59 9.61 -0.27
C ALA A 89 7.35 8.19 0.32
N LEU A 90 6.26 8.01 1.05
CA LEU A 90 5.88 6.76 1.69
C LEU A 90 4.71 6.09 0.98
N VAL A 91 4.78 4.79 0.79
CA VAL A 91 3.61 3.98 0.50
C VAL A 91 2.88 3.74 1.81
N LEU A 92 1.63 4.14 1.89
CA LEU A 92 0.83 4.07 3.13
C LEU A 92 0.12 2.74 3.28
N ALA A 93 -0.42 2.22 2.20
CA ALA A 93 -1.18 0.98 2.18
C ALA A 93 -1.33 0.41 0.77
N HIS A 94 -1.69 -0.87 0.71
CA HIS A 94 -2.08 -1.58 -0.51
C HIS A 94 -3.45 -2.23 -0.30
N VAL A 95 -4.17 -2.40 -1.41
CA VAL A 95 -5.40 -3.18 -1.44
C VAL A 95 -5.40 -4.03 -2.72
N ASP A 96 -5.71 -5.31 -2.58
CA ASP A 96 -5.93 -6.19 -3.72
C ASP A 96 -7.29 -5.91 -4.37
N ILE A 97 -7.29 -5.78 -5.69
CA ILE A 97 -8.51 -5.58 -6.46
C ILE A 97 -8.83 -6.87 -7.20
N ALA A 98 -9.97 -7.48 -6.88
CA ALA A 98 -10.39 -8.73 -7.50
C ALA A 98 -10.70 -8.58 -9.00
N GLU A 99 -11.24 -7.42 -9.40
CA GLU A 99 -11.60 -7.09 -10.77
C GLU A 99 -11.41 -5.60 -11.05
N LYS A 100 -11.06 -5.25 -12.29
CA LYS A 100 -10.84 -3.86 -12.74
C LYS A 100 -12.03 -2.93 -12.49
N SER A 101 -13.24 -3.47 -12.53
CA SER A 101 -14.50 -2.74 -12.26
C SER A 101 -14.62 -2.27 -10.81
N ASN A 102 -13.82 -2.81 -9.89
CA ASN A 102 -13.87 -2.53 -8.46
C ASN A 102 -12.82 -1.50 -7.99
N GLU A 103 -12.07 -0.89 -8.89
CA GLU A 103 -11.02 0.08 -8.52
C GLU A 103 -11.57 1.31 -7.79
N ILE A 104 -12.72 1.85 -8.22
CA ILE A 104 -13.34 3.02 -7.59
C ILE A 104 -13.81 2.74 -6.17
N PRO A 105 -14.61 1.68 -5.90
CA PRO A 105 -14.96 1.29 -4.56
C PRO A 105 -13.75 0.98 -3.67
N ALA A 106 -12.73 0.32 -4.22
CA ALA A 106 -11.49 0.01 -3.50
C ALA A 106 -10.73 1.28 -3.11
N ALA A 107 -10.65 2.27 -4.02
CA ALA A 107 -10.03 3.56 -3.73
C ALA A 107 -10.77 4.31 -2.62
N GLN A 108 -12.11 4.32 -2.65
CA GLN A 108 -12.92 4.95 -1.61
C GLN A 108 -12.73 4.29 -0.25
N ALA A 109 -12.75 2.95 -0.20
CA ALA A 109 -12.52 2.19 1.02
C ALA A 109 -11.12 2.46 1.59
N LEU A 110 -10.10 2.45 0.74
CA LEU A 110 -8.71 2.69 1.13
C LEU A 110 -8.51 4.10 1.69
N LEU A 111 -9.10 5.12 1.06
CA LEU A 111 -9.03 6.51 1.55
C LEU A 111 -9.75 6.68 2.90
N ALA A 112 -10.89 6.01 3.08
CA ALA A 112 -11.63 6.01 4.35
C ALA A 112 -10.83 5.35 5.48
N GLU A 113 -10.20 4.20 5.21
CA GLU A 113 -9.32 3.51 6.16
C GLU A 113 -8.10 4.34 6.55
N LEU A 114 -7.51 5.08 5.61
CA LEU A 114 -6.35 5.93 5.87
C LEU A 114 -6.68 7.17 6.69
N GLY A 115 -7.98 7.46 6.91
CA GLY A 115 -8.40 8.63 7.69
C GLY A 115 -7.89 9.93 7.07
N VAL A 116 -7.94 10.04 5.76
CA VAL A 116 -7.41 11.20 5.01
C VAL A 116 -8.07 12.49 5.52
N ALA A 117 -7.26 13.41 6.01
CA ALA A 117 -7.75 14.65 6.61
C ALA A 117 -8.52 15.50 5.60
N PRO A 118 -9.57 16.23 6.04
CA PRO A 118 -10.25 17.21 5.19
C PRO A 118 -9.25 18.23 4.63
N GLY A 119 -9.31 18.44 3.32
CA GLY A 119 -8.38 19.36 2.62
C GLY A 119 -7.14 18.72 2.04
N ALA A 120 -6.89 17.43 2.27
CA ALA A 120 -5.83 16.71 1.60
C ALA A 120 -6.10 16.59 0.09
N VAL A 121 -5.06 16.74 -0.71
CA VAL A 121 -5.13 16.59 -2.16
C VAL A 121 -4.97 15.11 -2.51
N VAL A 122 -5.95 14.55 -3.21
CA VAL A 122 -5.89 13.17 -3.72
C VAL A 122 -5.75 13.22 -5.23
N THR A 123 -4.70 12.57 -5.75
CA THR A 123 -4.48 12.40 -7.19
C THR A 123 -4.77 10.96 -7.59
N LEU A 124 -5.49 10.79 -8.70
CA LEU A 124 -5.86 9.50 -9.27
C LEU A 124 -5.56 9.54 -10.77
N ASP A 125 -5.30 8.38 -11.36
CA ASP A 125 -5.24 8.28 -12.81
C ASP A 125 -6.59 8.70 -13.44
N ALA A 126 -6.55 9.25 -14.65
CA ALA A 126 -7.72 9.84 -15.35
C ALA A 126 -8.90 8.85 -15.48
N LEU A 127 -8.65 7.56 -15.51
CA LEU A 127 -9.68 6.51 -15.52
C LEU A 127 -10.50 6.45 -14.22
N HIS A 128 -9.99 6.97 -13.12
CA HIS A 128 -10.61 6.96 -11.79
C HIS A 128 -11.27 8.29 -11.41
N CYS A 129 -11.14 9.32 -12.24
CA CYS A 129 -11.71 10.65 -12.02
C CYS A 129 -13.24 10.70 -12.26
N GLN A 130 -14.00 9.83 -11.61
CA GLN A 130 -15.46 9.94 -11.60
C GLN A 130 -15.93 10.79 -10.41
N LYS A 131 -16.99 11.58 -10.64
CA LYS A 131 -17.56 12.52 -9.63
C LYS A 131 -17.81 11.91 -8.24
N ASN A 132 -18.03 10.60 -8.16
CA ASN A 132 -18.37 9.89 -6.93
C ASN A 132 -17.19 9.73 -5.93
N ILE A 133 -15.94 9.82 -6.39
CA ILE A 133 -14.78 9.74 -5.50
C ILE A 133 -14.64 11.04 -4.69
N LEU A 134 -14.99 12.17 -5.30
CA LEU A 134 -14.86 13.49 -4.68
C LEU A 134 -16.00 13.81 -3.68
N THR A 135 -17.15 13.12 -3.80
CA THR A 135 -18.33 13.38 -2.94
C THR A 135 -18.22 12.75 -1.55
N SER A 136 -17.46 11.67 -1.38
CA SER A 136 -17.29 11.02 -0.08
C SER A 136 -16.45 11.84 0.91
N GLN A 137 -15.78 12.89 0.44
CA GLN A 137 -14.94 13.76 1.26
C GLN A 137 -15.59 15.10 1.64
N ARG A 138 -16.79 15.38 1.15
CA ARG A 138 -17.56 16.55 1.62
C ARG A 138 -18.32 16.14 2.89
N SER A 139 -17.85 16.56 4.04
CA SER A 139 -18.66 16.64 5.27
C SER A 139 -19.97 17.35 4.93
N PRO A 140 -21.14 16.86 5.37
CA PRO A 140 -22.36 17.65 5.27
C PRO A 140 -22.11 18.96 6.02
N ALA A 141 -22.27 20.09 5.30
CA ALA A 141 -22.28 21.38 5.93
C ALA A 141 -23.35 21.33 7.04
N SER A 142 -22.93 21.49 8.29
CA SER A 142 -23.85 21.68 9.41
C SER A 142 -24.71 22.93 9.14
N PRO A 143 -26.01 22.85 9.43
CA PRO A 143 -26.95 23.98 9.26
C PRO A 143 -26.59 25.16 10.16
#